data_5d1d457788ac6557c75ee9c8e4f403e6
#
_entry.id   5d1d457788ac6557c75ee9c8e4f403e6
#
_cell.length_a   1.000
_cell.length_b   1.000
_cell.length_c   1.000
_cell.angle_alpha   90.00
_cell.angle_beta   90.00
_cell.angle_gamma   90.00
#
_symmetry.space_group_name_H-M   'P 1'
#
loop_
_entity.id
_entity.type
_entity.pdbx_description
1 polymer ?
#
loop_
_entity_poly.entity_id
_entity_poly.type
_entity_poly.pdbx_seq_one_letter_code
_entity_poly.pdbx_strand_id
1 'polypeptide(L)'
;MSKTSKARILYGENDPEVLASEAAILSNAGYAVTTAAGRRQIEAALVHERFDLMILGHTLTRNDRHHLPYMAKRSFAAPRVLVLHASGRHHAVDKSLDSRDGRQAVLDAVAELLALVPAGA
;
A
#
# COMPACT_ATOMS: atom_id res chain seq x y z
N MET A 1 4.00 -3.41 30.13
CA MET A 1 3.72 -2.33 29.23
C MET A 1 3.28 -2.86 27.86
N SER A 2 2.18 -2.44 27.45
CA SER A 2 1.74 -2.89 26.17
C SER A 2 2.37 -2.04 25.08
N LYS A 3 2.72 -2.69 24.03
CA LYS A 3 3.31 -2.03 22.91
C LYS A 3 2.36 -2.16 21.74
N THR A 4 1.82 -1.04 21.31
CA THR A 4 0.99 -1.05 20.15
C THR A 4 1.87 -1.26 18.92
N SER A 5 1.65 -2.34 18.21
CA SER A 5 2.37 -2.58 16.98
C SER A 5 1.97 -1.54 15.95
N LYS A 6 2.96 -0.98 15.27
CA LYS A 6 2.67 -0.07 14.16
C LYS A 6 2.05 -0.88 13.03
N ALA A 7 1.08 -0.27 12.36
CA ALA A 7 0.53 -0.87 11.17
C ALA A 7 1.64 -0.99 10.12
N ARG A 8 1.68 -2.13 9.44
CA ARG A 8 2.71 -2.44 8.47
C ARG A 8 2.19 -2.20 7.07
N ILE A 9 2.89 -1.35 6.33
CA ILE A 9 2.51 -0.94 4.99
C ILE A 9 3.59 -1.36 4.01
N LEU A 10 3.18 -2.03 2.94
CA LEU A 10 4.03 -2.27 1.78
C LEU A 10 3.73 -1.18 0.76
N TYR A 11 4.73 -0.37 0.43
CA TYR A 11 4.56 0.69 -0.55
C TYR A 11 5.44 0.43 -1.77
N GLY A 12 4.81 0.36 -2.94
CA GLY A 12 5.49 0.04 -4.19
C GLY A 12 5.41 1.15 -5.22
N GLU A 13 6.53 1.42 -5.86
CA GLU A 13 6.68 2.33 -6.99
C GLU A 13 7.77 1.80 -7.90
N ASN A 14 7.81 2.29 -9.15
CA ASN A 14 8.95 2.01 -10.02
C ASN A 14 10.06 3.03 -9.83
N ASP A 15 9.70 4.30 -9.60
CA ASP A 15 10.66 5.39 -9.45
C ASP A 15 11.21 5.42 -8.03
N PRO A 16 12.53 5.21 -7.83
CA PRO A 16 13.09 5.17 -6.48
C PRO A 16 12.98 6.50 -5.72
N GLU A 17 13.01 7.63 -6.41
CA GLU A 17 12.91 8.93 -5.74
C GLU A 17 11.49 9.16 -5.23
N VAL A 18 10.49 8.83 -6.03
CA VAL A 18 9.09 8.92 -5.61
C VAL A 18 8.85 7.95 -4.45
N LEU A 19 9.38 6.74 -4.57
CA LEU A 19 9.25 5.73 -3.52
C LEU A 19 9.79 6.26 -2.19
N ALA A 20 10.99 6.82 -2.19
CA ALA A 20 11.61 7.31 -0.96
C ALA A 20 10.85 8.50 -0.36
N SER A 21 10.47 9.47 -1.18
CA SER A 21 9.81 10.67 -0.67
C SER A 21 8.42 10.38 -0.13
N GLU A 22 7.66 9.54 -0.82
CA GLU A 22 6.31 9.21 -0.36
C GLU A 22 6.34 8.27 0.84
N ALA A 23 7.30 7.34 0.89
CA ALA A 23 7.46 6.46 2.04
C ALA A 23 7.80 7.26 3.30
N ALA A 24 8.59 8.32 3.18
CA ALA A 24 8.92 9.18 4.30
C ALA A 24 7.69 9.83 4.92
N ILE A 25 6.72 10.24 4.08
CA ILE A 25 5.48 10.82 4.57
C ILE A 25 4.71 9.82 5.43
N LEU A 26 4.64 8.58 4.98
CA LEU A 26 3.95 7.52 5.73
C LEU A 26 4.69 7.17 7.01
N SER A 27 6.01 7.08 6.96
CA SER A 27 6.81 6.80 8.15
C SER A 27 6.65 7.90 9.19
N ASN A 28 6.64 9.16 8.74
CA ASN A 28 6.47 10.30 9.64
C ASN A 28 5.07 10.32 10.26
N ALA A 29 4.10 9.70 9.61
CA ALA A 29 2.75 9.58 10.16
C ALA A 29 2.63 8.45 11.18
N GLY A 30 3.70 7.68 11.40
CA GLY A 30 3.74 6.65 12.44
C GLY A 30 3.60 5.22 11.97
N TYR A 31 3.62 4.98 10.66
CA TYR A 31 3.47 3.63 10.12
C TYR A 31 4.84 2.95 9.93
N ALA A 32 4.83 1.63 9.98
CA ALA A 32 6.02 0.83 9.66
C ALA A 32 5.97 0.52 8.16
N VAL A 33 6.80 1.20 7.38
CA VAL A 33 6.74 1.13 5.92
C VAL A 33 7.88 0.29 5.37
N THR A 34 7.54 -0.68 4.53
CA THR A 34 8.49 -1.42 3.74
C THR A 34 8.35 -0.95 2.29
N THR A 35 9.46 -0.50 1.71
CA THR A 35 9.44 -0.03 0.33
C THR A 35 9.83 -1.15 -0.62
N ALA A 36 9.26 -1.12 -1.81
CA ALA A 36 9.59 -2.08 -2.86
C ALA A 36 9.60 -1.37 -4.20
N ALA A 37 10.72 -1.47 -4.90
CA ALA A 37 10.88 -0.84 -6.21
C ALA A 37 10.60 -1.88 -7.29
N GLY A 38 9.49 -1.67 -8.00
CA GLY A 38 9.11 -2.52 -9.11
C GLY A 38 8.38 -3.79 -8.71
N ARG A 39 7.78 -4.40 -9.70
CA ARG A 39 6.91 -5.57 -9.52
C ARG A 39 7.58 -6.71 -8.78
N ARG A 40 8.83 -7.05 -9.14
CA ARG A 40 9.53 -8.18 -8.53
C ARG A 40 9.74 -8.01 -7.03
N GLN A 41 10.13 -6.79 -6.63
CA GLN A 41 10.34 -6.53 -5.22
C GLN A 41 9.04 -6.55 -4.45
N ILE A 42 7.96 -6.05 -5.05
CA ILE A 42 6.64 -6.06 -4.43
C ILE A 42 6.19 -7.51 -4.23
N GLU A 43 6.32 -8.34 -5.26
CA GLU A 43 5.93 -9.75 -5.16
C GLU A 43 6.75 -10.48 -4.10
N ALA A 44 8.06 -10.22 -4.05
CA ALA A 44 8.92 -10.86 -3.06
C ALA A 44 8.52 -10.46 -1.64
N ALA A 45 8.21 -9.18 -1.44
CA ALA A 45 7.77 -8.72 -0.12
C ALA A 45 6.48 -9.39 0.31
N LEU A 46 5.53 -9.55 -0.60
CA LEU A 46 4.26 -10.21 -0.30
C LEU A 46 4.44 -11.67 0.12
N VAL A 47 5.47 -12.33 -0.42
CA VAL A 47 5.75 -13.73 -0.08
C VAL A 47 6.42 -13.84 1.28
N HIS A 48 7.31 -12.90 1.61
CA HIS A 48 8.19 -13.04 2.77
C HIS A 48 7.69 -12.35 4.03
N GLU A 49 6.77 -11.39 3.92
CA GLU A 49 6.34 -10.59 5.06
C GLU A 49 4.83 -10.41 5.06
N ARG A 50 4.31 -10.04 6.23
CA ARG A 50 2.89 -9.76 6.40
C ARG A 50 2.69 -8.26 6.43
N PHE A 51 1.65 -7.79 5.75
CA PHE A 51 1.30 -6.38 5.72
C PHE A 51 -0.18 -6.19 6.00
N ASP A 52 -0.51 -5.06 6.62
CA ASP A 52 -1.90 -4.68 6.85
C ASP A 52 -2.46 -3.96 5.63
N LEU A 53 -1.60 -3.26 4.89
CA LEU A 53 -2.00 -2.46 3.75
C LEU A 53 -0.90 -2.50 2.69
N MET A 54 -1.29 -2.61 1.43
CA MET A 54 -0.39 -2.43 0.29
C MET A 54 -0.81 -1.19 -0.48
N ILE A 55 0.14 -0.30 -0.75
CA ILE A 55 -0.09 0.90 -1.55
C ILE A 55 0.68 0.78 -2.85
N LEU A 56 0.01 0.96 -3.96
CA LEU A 56 0.62 0.93 -5.28
C LEU A 56 0.60 2.34 -5.87
N GLY A 57 1.78 2.87 -6.13
CA GLY A 57 1.94 4.25 -6.56
C GLY A 57 1.83 4.44 -8.06
N HIS A 58 1.86 5.72 -8.46
CA HIS A 58 1.57 6.12 -9.84
C HIS A 58 2.69 5.82 -10.82
N THR A 59 3.91 5.56 -10.33
CA THR A 59 5.03 5.25 -11.24
C THR A 59 5.05 3.79 -11.67
N LEU A 60 4.20 2.95 -11.08
CA LEU A 60 4.03 1.59 -11.55
C LEU A 60 3.25 1.59 -12.86
N THR A 61 3.50 0.58 -13.70
CA THR A 61 2.78 0.47 -14.95
C THR A 61 1.30 0.18 -14.68
N ARG A 62 0.47 0.46 -15.68
CA ARG A 62 -0.94 0.15 -15.58
C ARG A 62 -1.17 -1.35 -15.35
N ASN A 63 -0.38 -2.19 -16.02
CA ASN A 63 -0.48 -3.63 -15.85
C ASN A 63 -0.15 -4.05 -14.43
N ASP A 64 0.89 -3.48 -13.84
CA ASP A 64 1.29 -3.81 -12.48
C ASP A 64 0.22 -3.37 -11.47
N ARG A 65 -0.34 -2.18 -11.66
CA ARG A 65 -1.40 -1.69 -10.78
C ARG A 65 -2.67 -2.51 -10.90
N HIS A 66 -2.87 -3.17 -12.03
CA HIS A 66 -4.01 -4.05 -12.23
C HIS A 66 -3.76 -5.45 -11.66
N HIS A 67 -2.55 -5.97 -11.84
CA HIS A 67 -2.21 -7.34 -11.46
C HIS A 67 -1.84 -7.52 -9.99
N LEU A 68 -1.06 -6.60 -9.44
CA LEU A 68 -0.57 -6.72 -8.06
C LEU A 68 -1.67 -6.80 -7.01
N PRO A 69 -2.81 -6.11 -7.16
CA PRO A 69 -3.91 -6.30 -6.21
C PRO A 69 -4.39 -7.74 -6.09
N TYR A 70 -4.45 -8.47 -7.21
CA TYR A 70 -4.80 -9.89 -7.17
C TYR A 70 -3.76 -10.69 -6.42
N MET A 71 -2.49 -10.39 -6.65
CA MET A 71 -1.40 -11.06 -5.95
C MET A 71 -1.50 -10.84 -4.45
N ALA A 72 -1.81 -9.60 -4.04
CA ALA A 72 -1.94 -9.27 -2.62
C ALA A 72 -3.08 -10.04 -1.98
N LYS A 73 -4.23 -10.11 -2.65
CA LYS A 73 -5.40 -10.82 -2.10
C LYS A 73 -5.18 -12.33 -2.00
N ARG A 74 -4.27 -12.87 -2.79
CA ARG A 74 -3.92 -14.29 -2.77
C ARG A 74 -2.76 -14.58 -1.83
N SER A 75 -2.12 -13.55 -1.29
CA SER A 75 -1.03 -13.74 -0.35
C SER A 75 -1.57 -14.16 1.02
N PHE A 76 -0.69 -14.67 1.86
CA PHE A 76 -1.06 -15.22 3.15
C PHE A 76 -1.87 -14.24 4.01
N ALA A 77 -1.42 -12.99 4.07
CA ALA A 77 -2.06 -12.01 4.94
C ALA A 77 -3.20 -11.26 4.26
N ALA A 78 -3.29 -11.32 2.93
CA ALA A 78 -4.32 -10.63 2.14
C ALA A 78 -4.53 -9.19 2.58
N PRO A 79 -3.50 -8.33 2.45
CA PRO A 79 -3.60 -6.94 2.92
C PRO A 79 -4.67 -6.15 2.18
N ARG A 80 -5.15 -5.07 2.81
CA ARG A 80 -5.96 -4.10 2.10
C ARG A 80 -5.12 -3.47 0.99
N VAL A 81 -5.76 -3.02 -0.08
CA VAL A 81 -5.05 -2.49 -1.25
C VAL A 81 -5.55 -1.10 -1.59
N LEU A 82 -4.62 -0.16 -1.64
CA LEU A 82 -4.86 1.22 -2.06
C LEU A 82 -4.04 1.47 -3.33
N VAL A 83 -4.70 1.91 -4.39
CA VAL A 83 -4.00 2.23 -5.65
C VAL A 83 -4.12 3.73 -5.89
N LEU A 84 -2.96 4.36 -6.14
CA LEU A 84 -2.88 5.81 -6.38
C LEU A 84 -2.94 6.09 -7.88
N HIS A 85 -3.56 7.22 -8.22
CA HIS A 85 -3.67 7.67 -9.61
C HIS A 85 -4.39 6.69 -10.51
N ALA A 86 -5.41 6.06 -9.96
CA ALA A 86 -6.24 5.11 -10.71
C ALA A 86 -7.68 5.59 -10.72
N SER A 87 -8.37 5.26 -11.78
CA SER A 87 -9.80 5.54 -11.91
C SER A 87 -10.54 4.24 -12.17
N GLY A 88 -11.82 4.23 -11.83
CA GLY A 88 -12.65 3.07 -12.07
C GLY A 88 -12.60 2.08 -10.91
N ARG A 89 -13.38 1.03 -11.06
CA ARG A 89 -13.49 0.01 -10.02
C ARG A 89 -12.70 -1.24 -10.39
N HIS A 90 -12.12 -1.83 -9.36
CA HIS A 90 -11.40 -3.08 -9.49
C HIS A 90 -11.67 -3.87 -8.22
N HIS A 91 -12.23 -5.06 -8.33
CA HIS A 91 -12.70 -5.80 -7.16
C HIS A 91 -11.60 -6.27 -6.20
N ALA A 92 -10.35 -6.31 -6.65
CA ALA A 92 -9.22 -6.62 -5.78
C ALA A 92 -8.61 -5.38 -5.13
N VAL A 93 -9.12 -4.19 -5.45
CA VAL A 93 -8.64 -2.92 -4.90
C VAL A 93 -9.67 -2.41 -3.90
N ASP A 94 -9.24 -2.16 -2.67
CA ASP A 94 -10.15 -1.68 -1.63
C ASP A 94 -10.46 -0.20 -1.78
N LYS A 95 -9.50 0.58 -2.29
CA LYS A 95 -9.72 1.99 -2.55
C LYS A 95 -8.76 2.47 -3.61
N SER A 96 -9.20 3.40 -4.45
CA SER A 96 -8.33 4.08 -5.40
C SER A 96 -8.47 5.59 -5.23
N LEU A 97 -7.38 6.32 -5.50
CA LEU A 97 -7.38 7.77 -5.41
C LEU A 97 -6.95 8.37 -6.74
N ASP A 98 -7.53 9.51 -7.08
CA ASP A 98 -7.17 10.28 -8.26
C ASP A 98 -5.89 11.08 -7.97
N SER A 99 -5.12 11.40 -9.00
CA SER A 99 -3.89 12.16 -8.86
C SER A 99 -4.12 13.56 -8.27
N ARG A 100 -5.34 14.08 -8.36
CA ARG A 100 -5.67 15.42 -7.87
C ARG A 100 -6.09 15.44 -6.41
N ASP A 101 -6.23 14.29 -5.77
CA ASP A 101 -6.73 14.23 -4.39
C ASP A 101 -5.69 14.71 -3.36
N GLY A 102 -4.40 14.60 -3.68
CA GLY A 102 -3.34 15.16 -2.85
C GLY A 102 -2.91 14.29 -1.68
N ARG A 103 -1.91 14.78 -0.96
CA ARG A 103 -1.28 14.05 0.14
C ARG A 103 -2.24 13.73 1.28
N GLN A 104 -3.05 14.70 1.68
CA GLN A 104 -3.96 14.48 2.81
C GLN A 104 -4.96 13.38 2.50
N ALA A 105 -5.45 13.32 1.25
CA ALA A 105 -6.37 12.27 0.85
C ALA A 105 -5.72 10.89 0.98
N VAL A 106 -4.42 10.78 0.67
CA VAL A 106 -3.68 9.52 0.82
C VAL A 106 -3.62 9.13 2.29
N LEU A 107 -3.27 10.07 3.17
CA LEU A 107 -3.19 9.78 4.61
C LEU A 107 -4.55 9.41 5.18
N ASP A 108 -5.61 10.08 4.73
CA ASP A 108 -6.98 9.78 5.18
C ASP A 108 -7.40 8.39 4.71
N ALA A 109 -7.07 8.04 3.46
CA ALA A 109 -7.41 6.72 2.92
C ALA A 109 -6.65 5.62 3.65
N VAL A 110 -5.39 5.85 3.98
CA VAL A 110 -4.58 4.89 4.73
C VAL A 110 -5.22 4.64 6.09
N ALA A 111 -5.57 5.71 6.80
CA ALA A 111 -6.20 5.58 8.13
C ALA A 111 -7.54 4.85 8.02
N GLU A 112 -8.34 5.18 7.01
CA GLU A 112 -9.62 4.53 6.79
C GLU A 112 -9.46 3.03 6.54
N LEU A 113 -8.56 2.65 5.66
CA LEU A 113 -8.37 1.24 5.31
C LEU A 113 -7.77 0.44 6.46
N LEU A 114 -6.87 1.04 7.22
CA LEU A 114 -6.28 0.36 8.37
C LEU A 114 -7.30 0.18 9.51
N ALA A 115 -8.28 1.07 9.60
CA ALA A 115 -9.35 0.91 10.59
C ALA A 115 -10.24 -0.31 10.31
N LEU A 116 -10.19 -0.84 9.08
CA LEU A 116 -10.96 -2.04 8.71
C LEU A 116 -10.21 -3.33 9.04
N VAL A 117 -8.95 -3.24 9.44
CA VAL A 117 -8.16 -4.42 9.81
C VAL A 117 -8.61 -4.87 11.20
N PRO A 118 -8.97 -6.15 11.38
CA PRO A 118 -9.41 -6.63 12.68
C PRO A 118 -8.34 -6.46 13.75
N ALA A 119 -8.76 -6.03 14.94
CA ALA A 119 -7.87 -5.88 16.07
C ALA A 119 -7.27 -7.24 16.42
N GLY A 120 -5.98 -7.27 16.66
CA GLY A 120 -5.29 -8.50 17.03
C GLY A 120 -5.01 -9.45 15.89
N ALA A 121 -5.30 -9.03 14.67
CA ALA A 121 -5.05 -9.86 13.50
C ALA A 121 -3.55 -9.94 13.18
#